data_07eb77e1cf23c004c6a01cfab299f89a
#
_entry.id   07eb77e1cf23c004c6a01cfab299f89a
#
_cell.length_a   1.000
_cell.length_b   1.000
_cell.length_c   1.000
_cell.angle_alpha   90.00
_cell.angle_beta   90.00
_cell.angle_gamma   90.00
#
_symmetry.space_group_name_H-M   'P 1'
#
loop_
_entity.id
_entity.type
_entity.pdbx_description
1 polymer ?
#
loop_
_entity_poly.entity_id
_entity_poly.type
_entity_poly.pdbx_seq_one_letter_code
_entity_poly.pdbx_strand_id
1 'polypeptide(L)'
;MARRVDIETKTEELVLPIIEANNFELVDVEYVKEGANWYLRVYADKEGGIAIDDCVLISRSLEEKLDAEDFIEDAYILEVRDRKSVV
;
A
#
# COMPACT_ATOMS: atom_id res chain seq x y z
N MET A 1 -12.03 6.37 -16.12
CA MET A 1 -12.15 6.44 -14.67
C MET A 1 -11.70 5.10 -14.05
N ALA A 2 -10.74 5.15 -13.15
CA ALA A 2 -10.22 3.93 -12.53
C ALA A 2 -11.20 3.40 -11.49
N ARG A 3 -11.44 2.10 -11.52
CA ARG A 3 -12.25 1.43 -10.51
C ARG A 3 -11.39 1.10 -9.30
N ARG A 4 -12.03 0.80 -8.18
CA ARG A 4 -11.34 0.37 -6.96
C ARG A 4 -10.36 -0.78 -7.23
N VAL A 5 -10.81 -1.80 -7.96
CA VAL A 5 -9.98 -2.96 -8.32
C VAL A 5 -8.78 -2.54 -9.16
N ASP A 6 -8.96 -1.62 -10.10
CA ASP A 6 -7.88 -1.13 -10.94
C ASP A 6 -6.84 -0.37 -10.12
N ILE A 7 -7.29 0.42 -9.15
CA ILE A 7 -6.41 1.15 -8.25
C ILE A 7 -5.60 0.18 -7.39
N GLU A 8 -6.26 -0.84 -6.84
CA GLU A 8 -5.60 -1.87 -6.03
C GLU A 8 -4.54 -2.62 -6.84
N THR A 9 -4.90 -3.03 -8.06
CA THR A 9 -3.98 -3.75 -8.94
C THR A 9 -2.78 -2.90 -9.32
N LYS A 10 -3.02 -1.65 -9.70
CA LYS A 10 -1.95 -0.72 -10.08
C LYS A 10 -1.03 -0.45 -8.90
N THR A 11 -1.59 -0.26 -7.73
CA THR A 11 -0.81 -0.04 -6.50
C THR A 11 0.04 -1.27 -6.17
N GLU A 12 -0.52 -2.46 -6.33
CA GLU A 12 0.21 -3.70 -6.13
C GLU A 12 1.42 -3.77 -7.06
N GLU A 13 1.23 -3.45 -8.33
CA GLU A 13 2.33 -3.43 -9.30
C GLU A 13 3.43 -2.44 -8.91
N LEU A 14 3.05 -1.29 -8.36
CA LEU A 14 4.01 -0.27 -7.94
C LEU A 14 4.76 -0.65 -6.68
N VAL A 15 4.10 -1.34 -5.76
CA VAL A 15 4.71 -1.69 -4.47
C VAL A 15 5.56 -2.96 -4.54
N LEU A 16 5.26 -3.85 -5.48
CA LEU A 16 5.99 -5.13 -5.59
C LEU A 16 7.51 -4.96 -5.69
N PRO A 17 8.05 -4.06 -6.52
CA PRO A 17 9.50 -3.88 -6.58
C PRO A 17 10.10 -3.43 -5.24
N ILE A 18 9.36 -2.62 -4.48
CA ILE A 18 9.79 -2.16 -3.16
C ILE A 18 9.83 -3.34 -2.20
N ILE A 19 8.78 -4.15 -2.23
CA ILE A 19 8.63 -5.35 -1.40
C ILE A 19 9.77 -6.33 -1.67
N GLU A 20 10.02 -6.61 -2.94
CA GLU A 20 11.07 -7.57 -3.34
C GLU A 20 12.47 -7.08 -3.02
N ALA A 21 12.73 -5.79 -3.22
CA ALA A 21 14.04 -5.20 -2.97
C ALA A 21 14.44 -5.27 -1.49
N ASN A 22 13.47 -5.36 -0.59
CA ASN A 22 13.70 -5.37 0.85
C ASN A 22 13.41 -6.71 1.51
N ASN A 23 13.17 -7.74 0.72
CA ASN A 23 12.82 -9.08 1.22
C ASN A 23 11.58 -9.07 2.11
N PHE A 24 10.63 -8.23 1.77
CA PHE A 24 9.33 -8.21 2.43
C PHE A 24 8.36 -9.14 1.69
N GLU A 25 7.20 -9.34 2.27
CA GLU A 25 6.11 -10.08 1.66
C GLU A 25 4.90 -9.16 1.54
N LEU A 26 4.30 -9.12 0.36
CA LEU A 26 3.06 -8.37 0.16
C LEU A 26 1.89 -9.26 0.53
N VAL A 27 1.11 -8.84 1.50
CA VAL A 27 -0.04 -9.61 1.99
C VAL A 27 -1.31 -9.19 1.27
N ASP A 28 -1.58 -7.89 1.17
CA ASP A 28 -2.80 -7.40 0.53
C ASP A 28 -2.69 -5.92 0.22
N VAL A 29 -3.54 -5.45 -0.68
CA VAL A 29 -3.71 -4.03 -0.99
C VAL A 29 -5.21 -3.76 -1.05
N GLU A 30 -5.67 -2.75 -0.32
CA GLU A 30 -7.08 -2.35 -0.29
C GLU A 30 -7.24 -0.87 -0.58
N TYR A 31 -8.24 -0.53 -1.37
CA TYR A 31 -8.64 0.86 -1.57
C TYR A 31 -10.11 0.98 -1.18
N VAL A 32 -10.36 1.55 -0.01
CA VAL A 32 -11.70 1.55 0.61
C VAL A 32 -12.09 2.95 1.08
N LYS A 33 -13.37 3.22 1.09
CA LYS A 33 -13.90 4.46 1.64
C LYS A 33 -14.53 4.17 3.00
N GLU A 34 -14.08 4.92 4.00
CA GLU A 34 -14.62 4.85 5.34
C GLU A 34 -15.04 6.25 5.78
N GLY A 35 -16.34 6.43 6.03
CA GLY A 35 -16.87 7.76 6.29
C GLY A 35 -16.68 8.65 5.06
N ALA A 36 -16.04 9.78 5.23
CA ALA A 36 -15.81 10.74 4.16
C ALA A 36 -14.44 10.58 3.48
N ASN A 37 -13.63 9.64 3.95
CA ASN A 37 -12.23 9.51 3.48
C ASN A 37 -11.99 8.21 2.73
N TRP A 38 -11.15 8.30 1.70
CA TRP A 38 -10.62 7.12 1.02
C TRP A 38 -9.31 6.72 1.66
N TYR A 39 -9.10 5.41 1.82
CA TYR A 39 -7.87 4.85 2.38
C TYR A 39 -7.27 3.87 1.40
N LEU A 40 -5.99 4.06 1.09
CA LEU A 40 -5.21 3.10 0.34
C LEU A 40 -4.33 2.37 1.35
N ARG A 41 -4.66 1.12 1.64
CA ARG A 41 -3.98 0.32 2.65
C ARG A 41 -3.15 -0.77 2.02
N VAL A 42 -1.89 -0.82 2.40
CA VAL A 42 -0.96 -1.86 1.97
C VAL A 42 -0.56 -2.67 3.19
N TYR A 43 -0.77 -3.97 3.10
CA TYR A 43 -0.40 -4.91 4.17
C TYR A 43 0.84 -5.68 3.75
N ALA A 44 1.87 -5.61 4.55
CA ALA A 44 3.14 -6.27 4.28
C ALA A 44 3.63 -7.03 5.51
N ASP A 45 4.55 -7.96 5.29
CA ASP A 45 5.15 -8.73 6.36
C ASP A 45 6.60 -9.04 6.00
N LYS A 46 7.34 -9.57 6.95
CA LYS A 46 8.67 -10.12 6.72
C LYS A 46 8.98 -11.15 7.78
N GLU A 47 9.99 -11.97 7.53
CA GLU A 47 10.46 -12.96 8.50
C GLU A 47 10.86 -12.24 9.80
N GLY A 48 10.34 -12.72 10.93
CA GLY A 48 10.56 -12.08 12.22
C GLY A 48 9.63 -10.94 12.55
N GLY A 49 8.72 -10.57 11.63
CA GLY A 49 7.77 -9.48 11.79
C GLY A 49 8.25 -8.17 11.21
N ILE A 50 7.31 -7.39 10.69
CA ILE A 50 7.63 -6.10 10.08
C ILE A 50 7.67 -5.01 11.16
N ALA A 51 8.65 -4.12 11.06
CA ALA A 51 8.83 -3.02 12.00
C ALA A 51 8.20 -1.74 11.46
N ILE A 52 8.02 -0.75 12.34
CA ILE A 52 7.49 0.56 11.95
C ILE A 52 8.38 1.21 10.89
N ASP A 53 9.71 1.11 11.04
CA ASP A 53 10.65 1.64 10.06
C ASP A 53 10.48 1.03 8.68
N ASP A 54 10.14 -0.25 8.62
CA ASP A 54 9.88 -0.94 7.36
C ASP A 54 8.62 -0.39 6.70
N CYS A 55 7.58 -0.15 7.49
CA CYS A 55 6.35 0.46 6.98
C CYS A 55 6.59 1.88 6.46
N VAL A 56 7.41 2.66 7.14
CA VAL A 56 7.78 4.01 6.71
C VAL A 56 8.55 3.95 5.39
N LEU A 57 9.46 3.01 5.25
CA LEU A 57 10.21 2.82 4.02
C LEU A 57 9.29 2.52 2.83
N ILE A 58 8.37 1.59 3.02
CA ILE A 58 7.40 1.22 1.98
C ILE A 58 6.52 2.42 1.64
N SER A 59 6.01 3.10 2.67
CA SER A 59 5.12 4.26 2.50
C SER A 59 5.78 5.37 1.69
N ARG A 60 7.00 5.74 2.04
CA ARG A 60 7.72 6.82 1.35
C ARG A 60 8.04 6.46 -0.10
N SER A 61 8.52 5.25 -0.31
CA SER A 61 8.86 4.79 -1.66
C SER A 61 7.62 4.69 -2.53
N LEU A 62 6.52 4.21 -1.96
CA LEU A 62 5.26 4.07 -2.71
C LEU A 62 4.64 5.44 -3.01
N GLU A 63 4.68 6.38 -2.06
CA GLU A 63 4.16 7.73 -2.28
C GLU A 63 4.80 8.40 -3.49
N GLU A 64 6.11 8.28 -3.65
CA GLU A 64 6.81 8.85 -4.80
C GLU A 64 6.27 8.28 -6.11
N LYS A 65 6.03 6.97 -6.14
CA LYS A 65 5.50 6.30 -7.34
C LYS A 65 4.05 6.69 -7.59
N LEU A 66 3.25 6.78 -6.54
CA LEU A 66 1.84 7.18 -6.65
C LEU A 66 1.71 8.61 -7.18
N ASP A 67 2.56 9.51 -6.71
CA ASP A 67 2.56 10.89 -7.16
C ASP A 67 2.98 10.99 -8.63
N ALA A 68 3.97 10.20 -9.03
CA ALA A 68 4.48 10.18 -10.41
C ALA A 68 3.44 9.64 -11.38
N GLU A 69 2.72 8.59 -10.99
CA GLU A 69 1.71 7.94 -11.84
C GLU A 69 0.37 8.65 -11.83
N ASP A 70 0.03 9.28 -10.72
CA ASP A 70 -1.16 10.12 -10.54
C ASP A 70 -2.44 9.52 -11.13
N PHE A 71 -2.72 8.26 -10.81
CA PHE A 71 -3.88 7.56 -11.35
C PHE A 71 -5.09 7.52 -10.41
N ILE A 72 -4.96 8.06 -9.20
CA ILE A 72 -6.04 8.11 -8.22
C ILE A 72 -6.63 9.51 -8.21
N GLU A 73 -7.89 9.64 -8.63
CA GLU A 73 -8.56 10.93 -8.76
C GLU A 73 -8.97 11.54 -7.43
N ASP A 74 -9.40 10.70 -6.50
CA ASP A 74 -9.87 11.16 -5.20
C ASP A 74 -8.71 11.39 -4.23
N ALA A 75 -8.91 12.32 -3.30
CA ALA A 75 -7.96 12.47 -2.20
C ALA A 75 -8.01 11.19 -1.34
N TYR A 76 -6.86 10.72 -0.93
CA TYR A 76 -6.77 9.48 -0.17
C TYR A 76 -5.68 9.55 0.88
N ILE A 77 -5.78 8.66 1.86
CA ILE A 77 -4.78 8.51 2.92
C ILE A 77 -4.07 7.19 2.68
N LEU A 78 -2.74 7.24 2.54
CA LEU A 78 -1.94 6.03 2.38
C LEU A 78 -1.57 5.48 3.75
N GLU A 79 -1.87 4.21 3.97
CA GLU A 79 -1.50 3.51 5.19
C GLU A 79 -0.76 2.22 4.82
N VAL A 80 0.42 2.03 5.42
CA VAL A 80 1.16 0.78 5.29
C VAL A 80 1.15 0.12 6.65
N ARG A 81 0.70 -1.13 6.69
CA ARG A 81 0.50 -1.87 7.93
C ARG A 81 1.16 -3.24 7.85
N ASP A 82 1.42 -3.83 8.99
CA ASP A 82 1.82 -5.22 9.05
C ASP A 82 0.61 -6.09 8.65
N ARG A 83 0.84 -7.38 8.45
CA ARG A 83 -0.19 -8.30 7.96
C ARG A 83 -1.48 -8.15 8.77
N LYS A 84 -2.62 -8.41 8.11
CA LYS A 84 -3.92 -8.32 8.77
C LYS A 84 -3.93 -9.19 10.00
N SER A 85 -4.14 -8.56 11.17
CA SER A 85 -4.28 -9.34 12.38
C SER A 85 -5.60 -10.07 12.35
N VAL A 86 -5.53 -11.35 12.64
CA VAL A 86 -6.70 -12.18 12.86
C VAL A 86 -6.84 -12.28 14.35
N VAL A 87 -7.90 -11.73 14.86
CA VAL A 87 -8.18 -11.77 16.29
C VAL A 87 -9.09 -12.93 16.56
#